data_f015a370a3d86736d313ce058c1efb9d
#
_entry.id   f015a370a3d86736d313ce058c1efb9d
#
_cell.length_a   1.000
_cell.length_b   1.000
_cell.length_c   1.000
_cell.angle_alpha   90.00
_cell.angle_beta   90.00
_cell.angle_gamma   90.00
#
_symmetry.space_group_name_H-M   'P 1'
#
loop_
_entity.id
_entity.type
_entity.pdbx_description
1 polymer ?
#
loop_
_entity_poly.entity_id
_entity_poly.type
_entity_poly.pdbx_seq_one_letter_code
_entity_poly.pdbx_strand_id
1 'polypeptide(L)'
;MMTKLLPNERLDDLQIRGYEIIQSPGRFCFGMDAVLLSAFANVKKHEKALDLGTGTGILPILLEAKYPGLHYTGLEIQEKSADMARRSVSHNGLEERIDIVTGDIKEAASIFGAASFGVITTNPPYMIGDHGLKNQNTALYIARHEALCTLDDILRESAKLLKVKGRFYMVHRPFRLPEIMTKMCAYGIEPKRMRLVYPHIDKEPNMVLIEGMKGGNPRMQVEPPLIVYQKDGSYTEELLEMYGMNKSEHKMEG
;
A
#
# COMPACT_ATOMS: atom_id res chain seq x y z
N MET A 1 -5.44 10.97 -24.76
CA MET A 1 -6.73 11.66 -24.48
C MET A 1 -6.56 12.42 -23.16
N MET A 2 -7.04 13.69 -23.06
CA MET A 2 -7.04 14.36 -21.76
C MET A 2 -8.01 13.66 -20.82
N THR A 3 -7.52 13.22 -19.66
CA THR A 3 -8.37 12.59 -18.64
C THR A 3 -9.35 13.58 -18.09
N LYS A 4 -10.64 13.27 -18.12
CA LYS A 4 -11.70 14.14 -17.59
C LYS A 4 -11.67 14.06 -16.06
N LEU A 5 -11.24 15.15 -15.42
CA LEU A 5 -11.38 15.32 -13.97
C LEU A 5 -12.82 15.71 -13.61
N LEU A 6 -13.34 15.12 -12.53
CA LEU A 6 -14.62 15.52 -11.95
C LEU A 6 -14.44 16.71 -10.98
N PRO A 7 -15.52 17.40 -10.59
CA PRO A 7 -15.42 18.48 -9.59
C PRO A 7 -14.75 17.97 -8.29
N ASN A 8 -13.82 18.77 -7.76
CA ASN A 8 -13.00 18.46 -6.58
C ASN A 8 -11.98 17.31 -6.77
N GLU A 9 -11.63 16.96 -7.99
CA GLU A 9 -10.52 16.06 -8.29
C GLU A 9 -9.31 16.86 -8.79
N ARG A 10 -8.12 16.31 -8.53
CA ARG A 10 -6.85 16.82 -9.05
C ARG A 10 -5.97 15.66 -9.50
N LEU A 11 -4.98 15.93 -10.33
CA LEU A 11 -3.88 15.04 -10.63
C LEU A 11 -2.73 15.33 -9.69
N ASP A 12 -2.18 14.29 -9.07
CA ASP A 12 -0.97 14.36 -8.27
C ASP A 12 0.12 13.55 -8.98
N ASP A 13 1.30 14.18 -9.17
CA ASP A 13 2.47 13.53 -9.76
C ASP A 13 3.06 12.50 -8.76
N LEU A 14 3.32 11.29 -9.23
CA LEU A 14 3.92 10.22 -8.43
C LEU A 14 5.45 10.28 -8.40
N GLN A 15 6.07 11.23 -9.08
CA GLN A 15 7.51 11.46 -9.18
C GLN A 15 8.28 10.22 -9.71
N ILE A 16 7.58 9.32 -10.39
CA ILE A 16 8.16 8.11 -10.99
C ILE A 16 7.58 7.87 -12.37
N ARG A 17 8.41 7.73 -13.40
CA ARG A 17 8.02 7.47 -14.79
C ARG A 17 7.03 8.47 -15.41
N GLY A 18 6.86 9.65 -14.81
CA GLY A 18 5.83 10.62 -15.22
C GLY A 18 4.40 10.12 -14.99
N TYR A 19 4.20 9.15 -14.09
CA TYR A 19 2.85 8.69 -13.75
C TYR A 19 2.18 9.66 -12.81
N GLU A 20 0.89 9.85 -13.04
CA GLU A 20 0.01 10.71 -12.25
C GLU A 20 -1.18 9.92 -11.70
N ILE A 21 -1.76 10.41 -10.62
CA ILE A 21 -2.92 9.76 -10.00
C ILE A 21 -4.03 10.77 -9.71
N ILE A 22 -5.27 10.37 -9.96
CA ILE A 22 -6.44 11.19 -9.64
C ILE A 22 -6.74 11.08 -8.14
N GLN A 23 -6.81 12.23 -7.47
CA GLN A 23 -7.11 12.35 -6.06
C GLN A 23 -8.28 13.32 -5.82
N SER A 24 -9.02 13.10 -4.73
CA SER A 24 -10.07 14.01 -4.28
C SER A 24 -9.79 14.46 -2.85
N PRO A 25 -9.46 15.76 -2.60
CA PRO A 25 -9.11 16.26 -1.27
C PRO A 25 -10.17 16.04 -0.18
N GLY A 26 -11.42 15.85 -0.56
CA GLY A 26 -12.51 15.50 0.37
C GLY A 26 -12.58 14.02 0.76
N ARG A 27 -11.66 13.19 0.29
CA ARG A 27 -11.54 11.76 0.54
C ARG A 27 -10.15 11.44 1.07
N PHE A 28 -9.91 10.15 1.34
CA PHE A 28 -8.57 9.68 1.67
C PHE A 28 -7.66 9.87 0.44
N CYS A 29 -6.65 10.73 0.57
CA CYS A 29 -5.55 10.83 -0.39
C CYS A 29 -4.42 9.90 0.06
N PHE A 30 -3.66 9.36 -0.90
CA PHE A 30 -2.51 8.53 -0.56
C PHE A 30 -1.47 9.32 0.24
N GLY A 31 -0.79 8.64 1.13
CA GLY A 31 0.31 9.18 1.91
C GLY A 31 1.64 8.49 1.58
N MET A 32 2.67 8.89 2.29
CA MET A 32 4.01 8.30 2.22
C MET A 32 3.99 6.77 2.42
N ASP A 33 3.05 6.25 3.21
CA ASP A 33 2.85 4.84 3.50
C ASP A 33 2.74 3.97 2.23
N ALA A 34 1.99 4.41 1.23
CA ALA A 34 1.87 3.68 -0.05
C ALA A 34 3.20 3.65 -0.82
N VAL A 35 3.95 4.76 -0.82
CA VAL A 35 5.28 4.83 -1.47
C VAL A 35 6.26 3.90 -0.77
N LEU A 36 6.30 3.93 0.56
CA LEU A 36 7.17 3.07 1.36
C LEU A 36 6.82 1.59 1.19
N LEU A 37 5.53 1.25 1.20
CA LEU A 37 5.08 -0.12 0.99
C LEU A 37 5.45 -0.62 -0.41
N SER A 38 5.29 0.21 -1.46
CA SER A 38 5.68 -0.15 -2.83
C SER A 38 7.18 -0.35 -2.98
N ALA A 39 8.01 0.38 -2.21
CA ALA A 39 9.45 0.23 -2.20
C ALA A 39 9.93 -0.99 -1.37
N PHE A 40 9.18 -1.32 -0.32
CA PHE A 40 9.45 -2.50 0.50
C PHE A 40 8.98 -3.80 -0.16
N ALA A 41 7.89 -3.77 -0.92
CA ALA A 41 7.40 -4.94 -1.62
C ALA A 41 8.34 -5.35 -2.77
N ASN A 42 8.33 -6.64 -3.10
CA ASN A 42 9.10 -7.18 -4.22
C ASN A 42 8.19 -8.09 -5.06
N VAL A 43 8.08 -7.83 -6.36
CA VAL A 43 7.30 -8.62 -7.30
C VAL A 43 8.25 -9.27 -8.31
N LYS A 44 8.32 -10.60 -8.33
CA LYS A 44 9.19 -11.34 -9.24
C LYS A 44 8.55 -11.48 -10.62
N LYS A 45 9.37 -11.73 -11.63
CA LYS A 45 8.89 -12.05 -12.99
C LYS A 45 7.85 -13.17 -12.95
N HIS A 46 6.79 -13.02 -13.74
CA HIS A 46 5.67 -13.97 -13.86
C HIS A 46 4.75 -14.10 -12.63
N GLU A 47 4.92 -13.27 -11.63
CA GLU A 47 3.97 -13.20 -10.52
C GLU A 47 2.85 -12.19 -10.84
N LYS A 48 1.63 -12.55 -10.44
CA LYS A 48 0.51 -11.60 -10.36
C LYS A 48 0.47 -11.01 -8.96
N ALA A 49 0.22 -9.72 -8.88
CA ALA A 49 0.07 -9.01 -7.60
C ALA A 49 -1.35 -8.48 -7.43
N LEU A 50 -1.87 -8.55 -6.21
CA LEU A 50 -3.17 -8.00 -5.83
C LEU A 50 -2.97 -6.99 -4.69
N ASP A 51 -3.60 -5.83 -4.82
CA ASP A 51 -3.70 -4.84 -3.75
C ASP A 51 -5.10 -4.84 -3.15
N LEU A 52 -5.21 -5.16 -1.86
CA LEU A 52 -6.47 -5.23 -1.13
C LEU A 52 -6.79 -3.88 -0.48
N GLY A 53 -7.92 -3.28 -0.87
CA GLY A 53 -8.30 -1.93 -0.48
C GLY A 53 -7.49 -0.88 -1.23
N THR A 54 -7.45 -0.98 -2.55
CA THR A 54 -6.52 -0.21 -3.40
C THR A 54 -6.79 1.29 -3.45
N GLY A 55 -7.96 1.74 -2.96
CA GLY A 55 -8.35 3.14 -2.99
C GLY A 55 -8.36 3.71 -4.41
N THR A 56 -7.53 4.70 -4.67
CA THR A 56 -7.38 5.33 -5.98
C THR A 56 -6.39 4.63 -6.91
N GLY A 57 -5.93 3.42 -6.54
CA GLY A 57 -5.04 2.59 -7.38
C GLY A 57 -3.55 2.90 -7.22
N ILE A 58 -3.15 3.57 -6.14
CA ILE A 58 -1.78 4.02 -5.93
C ILE A 58 -0.76 2.89 -5.91
N LEU A 59 -1.03 1.80 -5.16
CA LEU A 59 -0.07 0.69 -5.03
C LEU A 59 0.12 -0.08 -6.34
N PRO A 60 -0.91 -0.49 -7.10
CA PRO A 60 -0.74 -1.08 -8.42
C PRO A 60 0.08 -0.22 -9.38
N ILE A 61 -0.17 1.10 -9.43
CA ILE A 61 0.55 2.02 -10.31
C ILE A 61 2.02 2.15 -9.89
N LEU A 62 2.32 2.32 -8.59
CA LEU A 62 3.70 2.39 -8.09
C LEU A 62 4.46 1.07 -8.29
N LEU A 63 3.79 -0.07 -8.10
CA LEU A 63 4.41 -1.38 -8.33
C LEU A 63 4.70 -1.60 -9.81
N GLU A 64 3.79 -1.20 -10.71
CA GLU A 64 4.05 -1.24 -12.15
C GLU A 64 5.24 -0.35 -12.54
N ALA A 65 5.34 0.84 -11.97
CA ALA A 65 6.46 1.72 -12.20
C ALA A 65 7.81 1.11 -11.80
N LYS A 66 7.84 0.33 -10.72
CA LYS A 66 9.05 -0.33 -10.19
C LYS A 66 9.35 -1.68 -10.87
N TYR A 67 8.32 -2.43 -11.21
CA TYR A 67 8.41 -3.78 -11.79
C TYR A 67 7.56 -3.87 -13.07
N PRO A 68 7.95 -3.19 -14.16
CA PRO A 68 7.13 -3.07 -15.37
C PRO A 68 6.96 -4.41 -16.09
N GLY A 69 5.84 -4.52 -16.80
CA GLY A 69 5.54 -5.68 -17.64
C GLY A 69 4.95 -6.88 -16.90
N LEU A 70 4.57 -6.71 -15.64
CA LEU A 70 3.79 -7.66 -14.84
C LEU A 70 2.31 -7.29 -14.83
N HIS A 71 1.48 -8.13 -14.23
CA HIS A 71 0.05 -7.88 -14.12
C HIS A 71 -0.34 -7.60 -12.67
N TYR A 72 -1.04 -6.51 -12.47
CA TYR A 72 -1.47 -6.01 -11.17
C TYR A 72 -2.99 -5.93 -11.10
N THR A 73 -3.54 -6.17 -9.94
CA THR A 73 -4.97 -6.03 -9.68
C THR A 73 -5.18 -5.19 -8.43
N GLY A 74 -6.10 -4.24 -8.47
CA GLY A 74 -6.58 -3.51 -7.30
C GLY A 74 -8.02 -3.92 -6.99
N LEU A 75 -8.31 -4.28 -5.73
CA LEU A 75 -9.67 -4.53 -5.23
C LEU A 75 -10.10 -3.38 -4.32
N GLU A 76 -11.24 -2.77 -4.61
CA GLU A 76 -11.78 -1.64 -3.86
C GLU A 76 -13.29 -1.76 -3.70
N ILE A 77 -13.79 -1.61 -2.47
CA ILE A 77 -15.23 -1.72 -2.19
C ILE A 77 -16.00 -0.45 -2.57
N GLN A 78 -15.36 0.71 -2.55
CA GLN A 78 -15.98 1.99 -2.84
C GLN A 78 -15.95 2.27 -4.34
N GLU A 79 -17.10 2.22 -5.01
CA GLU A 79 -17.20 2.44 -6.46
C GLU A 79 -16.57 3.77 -6.92
N LYS A 80 -16.72 4.84 -6.13
CA LYS A 80 -16.14 6.14 -6.49
C LYS A 80 -14.60 6.15 -6.44
N SER A 81 -14.00 5.41 -5.51
CA SER A 81 -12.54 5.25 -5.43
C SER A 81 -12.04 4.33 -6.55
N ALA A 82 -12.76 3.24 -6.80
CA ALA A 82 -12.47 2.35 -7.92
C ALA A 82 -12.59 3.04 -9.29
N ASP A 83 -13.56 3.95 -9.46
CA ASP A 83 -13.68 4.78 -10.68
C ASP A 83 -12.45 5.69 -10.85
N MET A 84 -12.03 6.40 -9.80
CA MET A 84 -10.80 7.20 -9.83
C MET A 84 -9.58 6.35 -10.18
N ALA A 85 -9.48 5.14 -9.60
CA ALA A 85 -8.40 4.20 -9.88
C ALA A 85 -8.40 3.78 -11.36
N ARG A 86 -9.53 3.39 -11.94
CA ARG A 86 -9.64 3.03 -13.38
C ARG A 86 -9.23 4.18 -14.27
N ARG A 87 -9.68 5.41 -13.96
CA ARG A 87 -9.31 6.61 -14.73
C ARG A 87 -7.82 6.96 -14.56
N SER A 88 -7.23 6.74 -13.39
CA SER A 88 -5.79 6.89 -13.16
C SER A 88 -5.00 5.87 -13.97
N VAL A 89 -5.44 4.62 -14.02
CA VAL A 89 -4.84 3.56 -14.85
C VAL A 89 -4.88 3.95 -16.32
N SER A 90 -6.04 4.38 -16.82
CA SER A 90 -6.23 4.80 -18.21
C SER A 90 -5.44 6.06 -18.54
N HIS A 91 -5.33 7.02 -17.61
CA HIS A 91 -4.54 8.22 -17.78
C HIS A 91 -3.05 7.91 -18.06
N ASN A 92 -2.53 6.89 -17.40
CA ASN A 92 -1.14 6.44 -17.57
C ASN A 92 -0.95 5.39 -18.68
N GLY A 93 -2.00 4.99 -19.41
CA GLY A 93 -1.92 3.98 -20.47
C GLY A 93 -1.59 2.58 -19.94
N LEU A 94 -2.11 2.22 -18.77
CA LEU A 94 -1.77 0.98 -18.06
C LEU A 94 -2.89 -0.07 -18.07
N GLU A 95 -3.93 0.08 -18.89
CA GLU A 95 -5.13 -0.78 -18.91
C GLU A 95 -4.82 -2.24 -19.24
N GLU A 96 -3.76 -2.52 -20.00
CA GLU A 96 -3.33 -3.88 -20.29
C GLU A 96 -2.56 -4.56 -19.14
N ARG A 97 -2.20 -3.81 -18.09
CA ARG A 97 -1.33 -4.27 -17.00
C ARG A 97 -1.96 -4.16 -15.63
N ILE A 98 -2.97 -3.30 -15.48
CA ILE A 98 -3.62 -3.06 -14.19
C ILE A 98 -5.12 -3.18 -14.34
N ASP A 99 -5.71 -4.13 -13.63
CA ASP A 99 -7.16 -4.28 -13.48
C ASP A 99 -7.62 -3.66 -12.16
N ILE A 100 -8.71 -2.91 -12.19
CA ILE A 100 -9.38 -2.40 -10.99
C ILE A 100 -10.76 -3.05 -10.88
N VAL A 101 -10.93 -3.85 -9.84
CA VAL A 101 -12.16 -4.59 -9.54
C VAL A 101 -12.88 -3.93 -8.36
N THR A 102 -14.18 -3.68 -8.52
CA THR A 102 -15.02 -3.25 -7.39
C THR A 102 -15.53 -4.48 -6.66
N GLY A 103 -15.27 -4.59 -5.35
CA GLY A 103 -15.68 -5.73 -4.55
C GLY A 103 -15.25 -5.66 -3.10
N ASP A 104 -15.83 -6.54 -2.27
CA ASP A 104 -15.50 -6.66 -0.85
C ASP A 104 -14.30 -7.59 -0.66
N ILE A 105 -13.33 -7.19 0.16
CA ILE A 105 -12.18 -8.03 0.55
C ILE A 105 -12.64 -9.37 1.12
N LYS A 106 -13.75 -9.41 1.87
CA LYS A 106 -14.30 -10.64 2.46
C LYS A 106 -14.74 -11.68 1.42
N GLU A 107 -14.94 -11.26 0.18
CA GLU A 107 -15.33 -12.10 -0.95
C GLU A 107 -14.18 -12.30 -1.95
N ALA A 108 -12.98 -11.79 -1.65
CA ALA A 108 -11.87 -11.76 -2.60
C ALA A 108 -11.47 -13.14 -3.13
N ALA A 109 -11.49 -14.19 -2.29
CA ALA A 109 -11.22 -15.54 -2.75
C ALA A 109 -12.31 -16.10 -3.69
N SER A 110 -13.56 -15.67 -3.55
CA SER A 110 -14.66 -16.02 -4.46
C SER A 110 -14.53 -15.26 -5.79
N ILE A 111 -14.06 -14.02 -5.77
CA ILE A 111 -13.87 -13.17 -6.96
C ILE A 111 -12.70 -13.70 -7.81
N PHE A 112 -11.57 -13.99 -7.19
CA PHE A 112 -10.31 -14.24 -7.91
C PHE A 112 -9.88 -15.72 -7.96
N GLY A 113 -10.51 -16.57 -7.14
CA GLY A 113 -10.10 -17.96 -6.95
C GLY A 113 -8.91 -18.14 -5.98
N ALA A 114 -8.82 -19.31 -5.38
CA ALA A 114 -7.73 -19.64 -4.46
C ALA A 114 -6.38 -19.75 -5.18
N ALA A 115 -5.30 -19.43 -4.47
CA ALA A 115 -3.92 -19.53 -4.95
C ALA A 115 -3.66 -18.83 -6.30
N SER A 116 -4.29 -17.68 -6.52
CA SER A 116 -4.21 -16.92 -7.79
C SER A 116 -3.04 -15.94 -7.84
N PHE A 117 -2.55 -15.47 -6.69
CA PHE A 117 -1.54 -14.43 -6.61
C PHE A 117 -0.22 -14.89 -5.99
N GLY A 118 0.88 -14.37 -6.52
CA GLY A 118 2.22 -14.53 -5.96
C GLY A 118 2.53 -13.47 -4.89
N VAL A 119 1.89 -12.30 -5.01
CA VAL A 119 2.07 -11.16 -4.12
C VAL A 119 0.72 -10.57 -3.77
N ILE A 120 0.54 -10.22 -2.49
CA ILE A 120 -0.57 -9.39 -2.01
C ILE A 120 0.00 -8.22 -1.24
N THR A 121 -0.49 -7.02 -1.53
CA THR A 121 -0.23 -5.80 -0.76
C THR A 121 -1.51 -5.31 -0.10
N THR A 122 -1.38 -4.61 1.01
CA THR A 122 -2.48 -3.89 1.63
C THR A 122 -1.97 -2.73 2.49
N ASN A 123 -2.63 -1.59 2.35
CA ASN A 123 -2.48 -0.42 3.21
C ASN A 123 -3.82 -0.13 3.88
N PRO A 124 -4.22 -0.94 4.89
CA PRO A 124 -5.53 -0.79 5.50
C PRO A 124 -5.63 0.52 6.28
N PRO A 125 -6.81 1.12 6.39
CA PRO A 125 -7.01 2.24 7.29
C PRO A 125 -6.73 1.79 8.72
N TYR A 126 -5.84 2.50 9.43
CA TYR A 126 -5.51 2.18 10.81
C TYR A 126 -6.22 3.09 11.77
N MET A 127 -6.88 2.52 12.80
CA MET A 127 -7.34 3.31 13.92
C MET A 127 -6.13 3.96 14.59
N ILE A 128 -6.11 5.28 14.62
CA ILE A 128 -5.23 6.02 15.50
C ILE A 128 -5.93 5.92 16.88
N GLY A 129 -5.30 5.23 17.82
CA GLY A 129 -5.76 5.28 19.21
C GLY A 129 -5.99 6.73 19.66
N ASP A 130 -6.77 6.98 20.69
CA ASP A 130 -7.36 8.25 21.16
C ASP A 130 -6.44 9.51 21.22
N HIS A 131 -5.19 9.40 20.83
CA HIS A 131 -4.21 10.46 20.87
C HIS A 131 -3.86 10.99 19.48
N GLY A 132 -4.67 11.92 18.95
CA GLY A 132 -4.16 12.79 17.88
C GLY A 132 -4.99 13.06 16.64
N LEU A 133 -6.20 12.54 16.49
CA LEU A 133 -7.07 12.97 15.39
C LEU A 133 -7.68 14.34 15.70
N LYS A 134 -7.12 15.40 15.12
CA LYS A 134 -7.68 16.75 15.15
C LYS A 134 -8.96 16.89 14.31
N ASN A 135 -9.34 15.83 13.54
CA ASN A 135 -10.50 15.86 12.64
C ASN A 135 -11.42 14.66 12.92
N GLN A 136 -12.58 14.93 13.52
CA GLN A 136 -13.63 13.93 13.80
C GLN A 136 -14.10 13.18 12.55
N ASN A 137 -14.11 13.81 11.38
CA ASN A 137 -14.51 13.18 10.12
C ASN A 137 -13.54 12.07 9.69
N THR A 138 -12.24 12.24 9.93
CA THR A 138 -11.23 11.23 9.63
C THR A 138 -11.34 10.03 10.58
N ALA A 139 -11.59 10.27 11.86
CA ALA A 139 -11.80 9.20 12.84
C ALA A 139 -13.04 8.35 12.51
N LEU A 140 -14.15 8.99 12.15
CA LEU A 140 -15.39 8.32 11.74
C LEU A 140 -15.21 7.54 10.42
N TYR A 141 -14.43 8.09 9.48
CA TYR A 141 -14.09 7.42 8.23
C TYR A 141 -13.31 6.11 8.50
N ILE A 142 -12.25 6.19 9.31
CA ILE A 142 -11.42 5.04 9.68
C ILE A 142 -12.24 3.99 10.44
N ALA A 143 -13.01 4.41 11.46
CA ALA A 143 -13.86 3.51 12.24
C ALA A 143 -14.90 2.77 11.38
N ARG A 144 -15.48 3.44 10.38
CA ARG A 144 -16.39 2.80 9.42
C ARG A 144 -15.69 1.76 8.55
N HIS A 145 -14.46 2.01 8.14
CA HIS A 145 -13.70 1.08 7.30
C HIS A 145 -13.20 -0.14 8.07
N GLU A 146 -12.73 0.02 9.32
CA GLU A 146 -12.43 -1.14 10.18
C GLU A 146 -13.68 -1.93 10.56
N ALA A 147 -14.84 -1.29 10.70
CA ALA A 147 -16.11 -1.98 10.90
C ALA A 147 -16.53 -2.80 9.66
N LEU A 148 -16.10 -2.39 8.47
CA LEU A 148 -16.41 -3.09 7.22
C LEU A 148 -15.43 -4.23 6.91
N CYS A 149 -14.15 -4.09 7.29
CA CYS A 149 -13.11 -5.08 7.00
C CYS A 149 -12.07 -5.11 8.13
N THR A 150 -11.98 -6.22 8.83
CA THR A 150 -11.05 -6.42 9.95
C THR A 150 -9.70 -6.95 9.47
N LEU A 151 -8.68 -6.87 10.33
CA LEU A 151 -7.37 -7.51 10.07
C LEU A 151 -7.52 -9.04 9.84
N ASP A 152 -8.45 -9.69 10.55
CA ASP A 152 -8.77 -11.11 10.33
C ASP A 152 -9.32 -11.38 8.94
N ASP A 153 -10.18 -10.52 8.42
CA ASP A 153 -10.72 -10.65 7.06
C ASP A 153 -9.61 -10.54 6.02
N ILE A 154 -8.75 -9.53 6.17
CA ILE A 154 -7.59 -9.31 5.27
C ILE A 154 -6.67 -10.53 5.26
N LEU A 155 -6.25 -11.01 6.43
CA LEU A 155 -5.31 -12.13 6.52
C LEU A 155 -5.92 -13.45 6.09
N ARG A 156 -7.19 -13.70 6.42
CA ARG A 156 -7.93 -14.89 5.99
C ARG A 156 -8.03 -14.98 4.47
N GLU A 157 -8.46 -13.89 3.83
CA GLU A 157 -8.58 -13.86 2.38
C GLU A 157 -7.21 -13.87 1.70
N SER A 158 -6.22 -13.16 2.23
CA SER A 158 -4.84 -13.22 1.73
C SER A 158 -4.28 -14.64 1.79
N ALA A 159 -4.52 -15.37 2.87
CA ALA A 159 -4.07 -16.77 3.00
C ALA A 159 -4.70 -17.69 1.95
N LYS A 160 -5.97 -17.47 1.57
CA LYS A 160 -6.63 -18.23 0.50
C LYS A 160 -6.10 -17.88 -0.89
N LEU A 161 -5.90 -16.60 -1.16
CA LEU A 161 -5.52 -16.04 -2.45
C LEU A 161 -4.05 -16.29 -2.80
N LEU A 162 -3.16 -16.30 -1.81
CA LEU A 162 -1.73 -16.50 -2.04
C LEU A 162 -1.44 -17.93 -2.51
N LYS A 163 -0.55 -18.03 -3.49
CA LYS A 163 0.13 -19.29 -3.83
C LYS A 163 1.02 -19.73 -2.67
N VAL A 164 1.36 -21.02 -2.62
CA VAL A 164 2.39 -21.52 -1.68
C VAL A 164 3.69 -20.75 -1.93
N LYS A 165 4.33 -20.26 -0.85
CA LYS A 165 5.49 -19.35 -0.88
C LYS A 165 5.19 -17.97 -1.49
N GLY A 166 3.93 -17.65 -1.76
CA GLY A 166 3.48 -16.28 -2.08
C GLY A 166 3.69 -15.34 -0.89
N ARG A 167 3.87 -14.07 -1.19
CA ARG A 167 4.27 -13.04 -0.21
C ARG A 167 3.14 -12.06 0.03
N PHE A 168 2.99 -11.71 1.28
CA PHE A 168 2.07 -10.71 1.80
C PHE A 168 2.86 -9.51 2.29
N TYR A 169 2.46 -8.32 1.90
CA TYR A 169 3.07 -7.07 2.33
C TYR A 169 2.02 -6.13 2.92
N MET A 170 2.35 -5.54 4.06
CA MET A 170 1.47 -4.61 4.75
C MET A 170 2.26 -3.47 5.37
N VAL A 171 1.71 -2.26 5.34
CA VAL A 171 2.12 -1.14 6.20
C VAL A 171 1.09 -0.98 7.30
N HIS A 172 1.53 -0.74 8.53
CA HIS A 172 0.63 -0.54 9.67
C HIS A 172 1.30 0.30 10.78
N ARG A 173 0.56 0.51 11.88
CA ARG A 173 1.09 1.18 13.07
C ARG A 173 1.83 0.18 13.97
N PRO A 174 3.02 0.56 14.54
CA PRO A 174 3.85 -0.34 15.35
C PRO A 174 3.16 -0.91 16.59
N PHE A 175 2.26 -0.17 17.22
CA PHE A 175 1.56 -0.63 18.43
C PHE A 175 0.67 -1.87 18.18
N ARG A 176 0.29 -2.14 16.93
CA ARG A 176 -0.47 -3.35 16.56
C ARG A 176 0.41 -4.56 16.21
N LEU A 177 1.72 -4.43 16.25
CA LEU A 177 2.64 -5.53 15.90
C LEU A 177 2.33 -6.86 16.60
N PRO A 178 2.05 -6.90 17.93
CA PRO A 178 1.75 -8.18 18.59
C PRO A 178 0.52 -8.88 18.01
N GLU A 179 -0.54 -8.11 17.73
CA GLU A 179 -1.76 -8.62 17.10
C GLU A 179 -1.50 -9.11 15.66
N ILE A 180 -0.81 -8.27 14.87
CA ILE A 180 -0.51 -8.57 13.46
C ILE A 180 0.30 -9.86 13.35
N MET A 181 1.40 -9.98 14.11
CA MET A 181 2.27 -11.15 14.06
C MET A 181 1.53 -12.43 14.47
N THR A 182 0.76 -12.37 15.56
CA THR A 182 -0.02 -13.51 16.06
C THR A 182 -1.03 -13.97 15.01
N LYS A 183 -1.78 -13.03 14.40
CA LYS A 183 -2.78 -13.36 13.41
C LYS A 183 -2.17 -13.84 12.09
N MET A 184 -1.06 -13.25 11.63
CA MET A 184 -0.35 -13.75 10.46
C MET A 184 0.04 -15.22 10.63
N CYS A 185 0.65 -15.59 11.74
CA CYS A 185 1.00 -16.98 12.05
C CYS A 185 -0.25 -17.89 12.09
N ALA A 186 -1.34 -17.44 12.72
CA ALA A 186 -2.59 -18.20 12.81
C ALA A 186 -3.21 -18.50 11.42
N TYR A 187 -3.06 -17.59 10.45
CA TYR A 187 -3.52 -17.79 9.07
C TYR A 187 -2.46 -18.46 8.16
N GLY A 188 -1.34 -18.94 8.71
CA GLY A 188 -0.28 -19.60 7.94
C GLY A 188 0.50 -18.66 7.01
N ILE A 189 0.51 -17.37 7.32
CA ILE A 189 1.35 -16.36 6.67
C ILE A 189 2.51 -16.05 7.64
N GLU A 190 3.61 -16.76 7.50
CA GLU A 190 4.76 -16.62 8.39
C GLU A 190 5.45 -15.28 8.21
N PRO A 191 5.61 -14.44 9.27
CA PRO A 191 6.38 -13.20 9.19
C PRO A 191 7.83 -13.45 8.78
N LYS A 192 8.33 -12.73 7.77
CA LYS A 192 9.66 -12.95 7.19
C LYS A 192 10.58 -11.77 7.29
N ARG A 193 10.04 -10.57 7.20
CA ARG A 193 10.81 -9.34 7.21
C ARG A 193 9.97 -8.21 7.77
N MET A 194 10.58 -7.34 8.56
CA MET A 194 9.96 -6.09 9.00
C MET A 194 10.95 -4.95 8.99
N ARG A 195 10.42 -3.75 8.83
CA ARG A 195 11.17 -2.51 8.93
C ARG A 195 10.35 -1.46 9.65
N LEU A 196 10.92 -0.85 10.69
CA LEU A 196 10.31 0.26 11.41
C LEU A 196 10.64 1.57 10.70
N VAL A 197 9.65 2.46 10.59
CA VAL A 197 9.78 3.77 9.97
C VAL A 197 9.67 4.84 11.05
N TYR A 198 10.66 5.68 11.12
CA TYR A 198 10.81 6.75 12.10
C TYR A 198 10.67 8.11 11.41
N PRO A 199 9.87 9.04 11.94
CA PRO A 199 9.85 10.41 11.39
C PRO A 199 11.22 11.08 11.55
N HIS A 200 11.85 10.96 12.71
CA HIS A 200 13.20 11.40 13.02
C HIS A 200 13.92 10.33 13.85
N ILE A 201 15.24 10.33 13.84
CA ILE A 201 16.07 9.32 14.53
C ILE A 201 15.84 9.28 16.04
N ASP A 202 15.42 10.40 16.65
CA ASP A 202 15.18 10.59 18.08
C ASP A 202 13.70 10.45 18.48
N LYS A 203 12.83 10.06 17.55
CA LYS A 203 11.39 9.86 17.78
C LYS A 203 11.02 8.38 17.77
N GLU A 204 9.86 8.06 18.28
CA GLU A 204 9.30 6.72 18.17
C GLU A 204 8.89 6.42 16.71
N PRO A 205 8.94 5.14 16.30
CA PRO A 205 8.47 4.76 14.98
C PRO A 205 6.96 4.98 14.86
N ASN A 206 6.54 5.51 13.75
CA ASN A 206 5.12 5.79 13.48
C ASN A 206 4.50 4.83 12.45
N MET A 207 5.32 4.07 11.73
CA MET A 207 4.87 3.03 10.80
C MET A 207 5.77 1.78 10.91
N VAL A 208 5.23 0.65 10.50
CA VAL A 208 5.96 -0.60 10.30
C VAL A 208 5.59 -1.20 8.95
N LEU A 209 6.59 -1.62 8.21
CA LEU A 209 6.48 -2.39 6.98
C LEU A 209 6.71 -3.87 7.33
N ILE A 210 5.82 -4.75 6.89
CA ILE A 210 5.83 -6.16 7.25
C ILE A 210 5.71 -7.00 5.97
N GLU A 211 6.58 -8.00 5.84
CA GLU A 211 6.48 -9.06 4.84
C GLU A 211 6.17 -10.38 5.53
N GLY A 212 5.20 -11.11 5.00
CA GLY A 212 4.92 -12.49 5.36
C GLY A 212 4.96 -13.41 4.16
N MET A 213 5.07 -14.72 4.42
CA MET A 213 5.10 -15.74 3.37
C MET A 213 4.13 -16.88 3.70
N LYS A 214 3.22 -17.20 2.78
CA LYS A 214 2.33 -18.35 2.94
C LYS A 214 3.10 -19.66 3.01
N GLY A 215 2.93 -20.42 4.10
CA GLY A 215 3.66 -21.65 4.35
C GLY A 215 5.17 -21.44 4.47
N GLY A 216 5.60 -20.27 4.96
CA GLY A 216 6.98 -19.97 5.29
C GLY A 216 7.48 -20.79 6.50
N ASN A 217 8.79 -21.02 6.60
CA ASN A 217 9.41 -21.53 7.81
C ASN A 217 9.65 -20.38 8.81
N PRO A 218 9.66 -20.62 10.12
CA PRO A 218 10.03 -19.63 11.11
C PRO A 218 11.36 -18.96 10.78
N ARG A 219 11.53 -17.74 11.13
CA ARG A 219 12.67 -16.84 11.08
C ARG A 219 12.28 -15.52 10.40
N MET A 220 12.30 -14.46 11.15
CA MET A 220 12.04 -13.10 10.68
C MET A 220 13.35 -12.29 10.67
N GLN A 221 13.56 -11.49 9.64
CA GLN A 221 14.61 -10.49 9.56
C GLN A 221 14.03 -9.13 9.96
N VAL A 222 14.73 -8.43 10.85
CA VAL A 222 14.47 -7.02 11.17
C VAL A 222 15.50 -6.19 10.42
N GLU A 223 15.02 -5.33 9.51
CA GLU A 223 15.88 -4.43 8.75
C GLU A 223 16.28 -3.20 9.57
N PRO A 224 17.39 -2.53 9.22
CA PRO A 224 17.73 -1.24 9.79
C PRO A 224 16.55 -0.27 9.69
N PRO A 225 16.36 0.63 10.67
CA PRO A 225 15.25 1.57 10.66
C PRO A 225 15.29 2.49 9.43
N LEU A 226 14.13 2.84 8.89
CA LEU A 226 14.00 3.89 7.89
C LEU A 226 13.74 5.21 8.59
N ILE A 227 14.59 6.18 8.37
CA ILE A 227 14.43 7.53 8.90
C ILE A 227 13.87 8.42 7.78
N VAL A 228 12.75 9.10 8.04
CA VAL A 228 12.07 9.94 7.05
C VAL A 228 12.76 11.29 6.88
N TYR A 229 12.98 12.00 7.99
CA TYR A 229 13.50 13.36 7.97
C TYR A 229 14.91 13.45 8.57
N GLN A 230 15.73 14.27 7.95
CA GLN A 230 17.01 14.73 8.51
C GLN A 230 16.77 15.76 9.63
N LYS A 231 17.83 16.19 10.32
CA LYS A 231 17.72 17.18 11.42
C LYS A 231 17.22 18.54 10.96
N ASP A 232 17.46 18.91 9.72
CA ASP A 232 17.02 20.17 9.09
C ASP A 232 15.59 20.12 8.56
N GLY A 233 14.92 18.97 8.68
CA GLY A 233 13.55 18.76 8.21
C GLY A 233 13.44 18.31 6.75
N SER A 234 14.55 18.22 6.02
CA SER A 234 14.58 17.64 4.66
C SER A 234 14.38 16.13 4.70
N TYR A 235 13.98 15.53 3.58
CA TYR A 235 13.91 14.07 3.43
C TYR A 235 15.31 13.45 3.40
N THR A 236 15.43 12.23 3.95
CA THR A 236 16.65 11.44 3.84
C THR A 236 16.88 10.98 2.40
N GLU A 237 18.14 10.75 2.02
CA GLU A 237 18.51 10.25 0.70
C GLU A 237 17.79 8.94 0.38
N GLU A 238 17.74 8.02 1.34
CA GLU A 238 17.04 6.74 1.19
C GLU A 238 15.55 6.92 0.87
N LEU A 239 14.88 7.87 1.52
CA LEU A 239 13.49 8.18 1.20
C LEU A 239 13.34 8.75 -0.20
N LEU A 240 14.21 9.68 -0.62
CA LEU A 240 14.17 10.24 -1.97
C LEU A 240 14.38 9.17 -3.05
N GLU A 241 15.26 8.21 -2.82
CA GLU A 241 15.45 7.05 -3.70
C GLU A 241 14.16 6.21 -3.82
N MET A 242 13.42 6.00 -2.71
CA MET A 242 12.14 5.29 -2.73
C MET A 242 11.07 6.01 -3.54
N TYR A 243 11.12 7.34 -3.60
CA TYR A 243 10.27 8.17 -4.45
C TYR A 243 10.73 8.22 -5.92
N GLY A 244 11.90 7.65 -6.24
CA GLY A 244 12.50 7.75 -7.59
C GLY A 244 13.18 9.09 -7.88
N MET A 245 13.36 9.92 -6.85
CA MET A 245 14.03 11.23 -6.95
C MET A 245 15.55 11.05 -6.83
N ASN A 246 16.29 11.34 -7.88
CA ASN A 246 17.76 11.34 -7.86
C ASN A 246 18.31 12.67 -7.34
N LYS A 247 19.49 12.65 -6.67
CA LYS A 247 20.21 13.82 -6.12
C LYS A 247 20.41 15.01 -7.07
N SER A 248 20.26 14.83 -8.37
CA SER A 248 20.51 15.86 -9.39
C SER A 248 19.37 16.87 -9.58
N GLU A 249 18.15 16.56 -9.17
CA GLU A 249 16.96 17.39 -9.44
C GLU A 249 16.64 18.38 -8.31
N HIS A 250 17.04 18.10 -7.08
CA HIS A 250 16.72 18.94 -5.91
C HIS A 250 17.62 20.19 -5.74
N LYS A 251 18.62 20.39 -6.60
CA LYS A 251 19.52 21.59 -6.55
C LYS A 251 19.06 22.77 -7.40
N MET A 252 17.91 22.68 -8.09
CA MET A 252 17.43 23.77 -8.98
C MET A 252 16.25 24.58 -8.44
N GLU A 253 15.73 24.28 -7.26
CA GLU A 253 14.65 25.07 -6.62
C GLU A 253 15.09 25.65 -5.27
N GLY A 254 16.21 26.38 -5.26
CA GLY A 254 16.73 27.10 -4.11
C GLY A 254 16.94 28.58 -4.46
#